data_b35250a4160859c25747a1862e2bd527
#
_entry.id   b35250a4160859c25747a1862e2bd527
#
_cell.length_a   1.000
_cell.length_b   1.000
_cell.length_c   1.000
_cell.angle_alpha   90.00
_cell.angle_beta   90.00
_cell.angle_gamma   90.00
#
_symmetry.space_group_name_H-M   'P 1'
#
loop_
_entity.id
_entity.type
_entity.pdbx_description
1 polymer ?
#
loop_
_entity_poly.entity_id
_entity_poly.type
_entity_poly.pdbx_seq_one_letter_code
_entity_poly.pdbx_strand_id
1 'polypeptide(L)'
;MSDLVRVAVDAMGGDYAPVEPVKGAVEAVNADERVKVQLVGQVDVIEKELQKYTYPKERVEIVPATEIIETGEPPVNAIRHKKDSSIVVGMKKVRYGEVDAFVSSGSTGAVLVGGQTIVGRIKGVERPPLAPLIPTKDGVSLLIDCGANVDARPSHLVQFAMMGSIYMEHVVGIKNPRVGIVNIGVEEEKGNALVKETYPLLKENPYINFVGSIEAREIPNGAADVVVCEAFVGNVILKLYEGVGATLISKVKQGMMTSLRSKIGALLVKPALKETLKSFDASEYGGAPLLGLKGLVVKTHGSSKANEFKNSILQCISFSEEKIPQKVQEHLADYKSSREAAKDGV
;
A
#
# COMPACT_ATOMS: atom_id res chain seq x y z
N MET A 1 2.87 14.10 25.73
CA MET A 1 2.10 12.94 25.22
C MET A 1 2.18 13.04 23.73
N SER A 2 2.66 12.01 23.04
CA SER A 2 2.57 11.99 21.56
C SER A 2 1.09 12.04 21.19
N ASP A 3 0.72 12.88 20.22
CA ASP A 3 -0.66 12.93 19.73
C ASP A 3 -1.03 11.55 19.18
N LEU A 4 -2.23 11.06 19.51
CA LEU A 4 -2.74 9.78 19.02
C LEU A 4 -2.89 9.85 17.51
N VAL A 5 -2.40 8.84 16.80
CA VAL A 5 -2.65 8.67 15.36
C VAL A 5 -4.06 8.11 15.18
N ARG A 6 -4.90 8.89 14.51
CA ARG A 6 -6.32 8.58 14.30
C ARG A 6 -6.51 7.95 12.93
N VAL A 7 -7.04 6.73 12.91
CA VAL A 7 -7.22 5.97 11.67
C VAL A 7 -8.70 5.65 11.47
N ALA A 8 -9.29 6.12 10.37
CA ALA A 8 -10.60 5.66 9.93
C ALA A 8 -10.45 4.32 9.20
N VAL A 9 -11.28 3.35 9.56
CA VAL A 9 -11.28 2.02 8.95
C VAL A 9 -12.65 1.77 8.32
N ASP A 10 -12.67 1.45 7.04
CA ASP A 10 -13.85 0.99 6.34
C ASP A 10 -14.28 -0.38 6.88
N ALA A 11 -15.28 -0.39 7.74
CA ALA A 11 -15.77 -1.61 8.37
C ALA A 11 -16.69 -2.44 7.45
N MET A 12 -17.08 -1.89 6.30
CA MET A 12 -18.07 -2.49 5.39
C MET A 12 -17.46 -2.97 4.07
N GLY A 13 -16.19 -2.65 3.79
CA GLY A 13 -15.51 -3.03 2.57
C GLY A 13 -14.82 -4.39 2.65
N GLY A 14 -14.77 -5.11 1.50
CA GLY A 14 -14.09 -6.39 1.35
C GLY A 14 -14.96 -7.62 1.62
N ASP A 15 -14.40 -8.80 1.29
CA ASP A 15 -15.13 -10.07 1.25
C ASP A 15 -15.55 -10.58 2.66
N TYR A 16 -14.86 -10.11 3.69
CA TYR A 16 -15.03 -10.56 5.08
C TYR A 16 -15.48 -9.44 6.03
N ALA A 17 -16.00 -8.34 5.48
CA ALA A 17 -16.58 -7.28 6.29
C ALA A 17 -17.88 -7.76 6.98
N PRO A 18 -18.18 -7.32 8.19
CA PRO A 18 -17.40 -6.44 9.04
C PRO A 18 -16.37 -7.17 9.92
N VAL A 19 -16.33 -8.51 9.89
CA VAL A 19 -15.62 -9.34 10.87
C VAL A 19 -14.12 -9.03 10.90
N GLU A 20 -13.45 -9.12 9.75
CA GLU A 20 -12.00 -8.96 9.69
C GLU A 20 -11.55 -7.49 9.88
N PRO A 21 -12.20 -6.47 9.30
CA PRO A 21 -11.88 -5.08 9.59
C PRO A 21 -12.01 -4.71 11.07
N VAL A 22 -13.12 -5.11 11.72
CA VAL A 22 -13.36 -4.83 13.14
C VAL A 22 -12.35 -5.55 14.02
N LYS A 23 -12.10 -6.84 13.75
CA LYS A 23 -11.10 -7.62 14.48
C LYS A 23 -9.70 -7.03 14.34
N GLY A 24 -9.28 -6.66 13.12
CA GLY A 24 -7.98 -6.06 12.87
C GLY A 24 -7.82 -4.70 13.56
N ALA A 25 -8.87 -3.89 13.60
CA ALA A 25 -8.89 -2.63 14.33
C ALA A 25 -8.70 -2.84 15.85
N VAL A 26 -9.42 -3.82 16.42
CA VAL A 26 -9.26 -4.21 17.84
C VAL A 26 -7.84 -4.71 18.12
N GLU A 27 -7.29 -5.57 17.26
CA GLU A 27 -5.92 -6.07 17.41
C GLU A 27 -4.89 -4.94 17.32
N ALA A 28 -5.12 -3.91 16.47
CA ALA A 28 -4.22 -2.77 16.34
C ALA A 28 -4.20 -1.90 17.61
N VAL A 29 -5.36 -1.52 18.14
CA VAL A 29 -5.43 -0.69 19.36
C VAL A 29 -4.95 -1.44 20.61
N ASN A 30 -5.02 -2.77 20.62
CA ASN A 30 -4.45 -3.59 21.69
C ASN A 30 -2.92 -3.74 21.57
N ALA A 31 -2.39 -3.63 20.36
CA ALA A 31 -0.95 -3.80 20.09
C ALA A 31 -0.15 -2.51 20.30
N ASP A 32 -0.74 -1.33 20.06
CA ASP A 32 -0.04 -0.04 20.17
C ASP A 32 -0.96 1.03 20.78
N GLU A 33 -0.49 1.70 21.83
CA GLU A 33 -1.25 2.73 22.54
C GLU A 33 -1.35 4.06 21.79
N ARG A 34 -0.53 4.27 20.77
CA ARG A 34 -0.52 5.48 19.93
C ARG A 34 -1.65 5.53 18.92
N VAL A 35 -2.44 4.46 18.77
CA VAL A 35 -3.51 4.38 17.77
C VAL A 35 -4.88 4.60 18.39
N LYS A 36 -5.69 5.44 17.73
CA LYS A 36 -7.14 5.54 17.91
C LYS A 36 -7.83 5.21 16.58
N VAL A 37 -8.83 4.33 16.61
CA VAL A 37 -9.55 3.88 15.42
C VAL A 37 -10.98 4.41 15.39
N GLN A 38 -11.41 4.85 14.19
CA GLN A 38 -12.79 5.14 13.86
C GLN A 38 -13.30 4.10 12.86
N LEU A 39 -14.16 3.18 13.32
CA LEU A 39 -14.82 2.19 12.47
C LEU A 39 -15.98 2.84 11.73
N VAL A 40 -15.88 2.96 10.41
CA VAL A 40 -16.87 3.64 9.58
C VAL A 40 -17.82 2.62 8.94
N GLY A 41 -19.11 2.72 9.21
CA GLY A 41 -20.10 1.81 8.65
C GLY A 41 -21.42 1.75 9.40
N GLN A 42 -22.17 0.67 9.20
CA GLN A 42 -23.47 0.44 9.83
C GLN A 42 -23.30 0.14 11.32
N VAL A 43 -23.84 1.01 12.17
CA VAL A 43 -23.63 1.03 13.62
C VAL A 43 -23.97 -0.32 14.26
N ASP A 44 -25.19 -0.81 14.04
CA ASP A 44 -25.67 -2.04 14.66
C ASP A 44 -24.81 -3.26 14.31
N VAL A 45 -24.29 -3.29 13.07
CA VAL A 45 -23.47 -4.37 12.56
C VAL A 45 -22.09 -4.34 13.23
N ILE A 46 -21.51 -3.15 13.35
CA ILE A 46 -20.19 -2.94 13.98
C ILE A 46 -20.27 -3.20 15.49
N GLU A 47 -21.29 -2.69 16.17
CA GLU A 47 -21.50 -2.92 17.61
C GLU A 47 -21.61 -4.41 17.95
N LYS A 48 -22.41 -5.15 17.17
CA LYS A 48 -22.58 -6.59 17.34
C LYS A 48 -21.24 -7.34 17.19
N GLU A 49 -20.38 -6.89 16.27
CA GLU A 49 -19.07 -7.51 16.08
C GLU A 49 -18.12 -7.15 17.22
N LEU A 50 -18.07 -5.87 17.65
CA LEU A 50 -17.24 -5.38 18.76
C LEU A 50 -17.53 -6.06 20.10
N GLN A 51 -18.77 -6.51 20.34
CA GLN A 51 -19.16 -7.22 21.55
C GLN A 51 -18.37 -8.53 21.78
N LYS A 52 -17.76 -9.07 20.72
CA LYS A 52 -16.97 -10.32 20.77
C LYS A 52 -15.55 -10.13 21.32
N TYR A 53 -15.11 -8.87 21.47
CA TYR A 53 -13.71 -8.55 21.77
C TYR A 53 -13.54 -7.70 23.02
N THR A 54 -12.35 -7.78 23.63
CA THR A 54 -11.91 -6.88 24.69
C THR A 54 -10.92 -5.88 24.13
N TYR A 55 -11.18 -4.58 24.34
CA TYR A 55 -10.36 -3.49 23.83
C TYR A 55 -10.55 -2.22 24.68
N PRO A 56 -9.62 -1.25 24.61
CA PRO A 56 -9.77 0.06 25.25
C PRO A 56 -10.86 0.88 24.54
N LYS A 57 -12.02 1.01 25.18
CA LYS A 57 -13.23 1.60 24.57
C LYS A 57 -13.03 3.05 24.13
N GLU A 58 -12.19 3.81 24.85
CA GLU A 58 -11.86 5.20 24.57
C GLU A 58 -11.03 5.37 23.29
N ARG A 59 -10.43 4.28 22.77
CA ARG A 59 -9.61 4.29 21.55
C ARG A 59 -10.32 3.71 20.32
N VAL A 60 -11.56 3.26 20.44
CA VAL A 60 -12.37 2.77 19.32
C VAL A 60 -13.70 3.53 19.31
N GLU A 61 -13.99 4.18 18.19
CA GLU A 61 -15.18 4.96 17.95
C GLU A 61 -15.93 4.42 16.72
N ILE A 62 -17.25 4.44 16.73
CA ILE A 62 -18.05 4.08 15.54
C ILE A 62 -18.51 5.36 14.86
N VAL A 63 -18.31 5.43 13.56
CA VAL A 63 -18.76 6.52 12.70
C VAL A 63 -19.86 6.00 11.78
N PRO A 64 -21.08 6.51 11.88
CA PRO A 64 -22.18 6.04 11.07
C PRO A 64 -21.94 6.26 9.57
N ALA A 65 -22.23 5.23 8.77
CA ALA A 65 -22.33 5.27 7.32
C ALA A 65 -23.30 4.16 6.87
N THR A 66 -24.31 4.51 6.08
CA THR A 66 -25.42 3.59 5.78
C THR A 66 -25.25 2.89 4.44
N GLU A 67 -24.47 3.47 3.51
CA GLU A 67 -24.29 2.96 2.15
C GLU A 67 -22.98 2.16 2.03
N ILE A 68 -22.99 1.18 1.12
CA ILE A 68 -21.83 0.35 0.77
C ILE A 68 -21.55 0.51 -0.72
N ILE A 69 -20.29 0.72 -1.09
CA ILE A 69 -19.85 0.68 -2.49
C ILE A 69 -19.36 -0.73 -2.80
N GLU A 70 -20.09 -1.41 -3.69
CA GLU A 70 -19.76 -2.77 -4.12
C GLU A 70 -18.58 -2.79 -5.11
N THR A 71 -17.85 -3.91 -5.15
CA THR A 71 -16.63 -4.03 -5.99
C THR A 71 -16.92 -3.88 -7.49
N GLY A 72 -18.11 -4.30 -7.95
CA GLY A 72 -18.52 -4.22 -9.35
C GLY A 72 -19.10 -2.87 -9.80
N GLU A 73 -19.27 -1.91 -8.89
CA GLU A 73 -19.87 -0.61 -9.25
C GLU A 73 -18.86 0.29 -9.99
N PRO A 74 -19.33 1.07 -11.00
CA PRO A 74 -18.50 2.08 -11.65
C PRO A 74 -17.97 3.10 -10.62
N PRO A 75 -16.63 3.18 -10.40
CA PRO A 75 -16.05 3.89 -9.26
C PRO A 75 -16.42 5.37 -9.18
N VAL A 76 -16.39 6.07 -10.32
CA VAL A 76 -16.70 7.51 -10.40
C VAL A 76 -18.15 7.78 -10.00
N ASN A 77 -19.08 6.95 -10.49
CA ASN A 77 -20.49 7.07 -10.18
C ASN A 77 -20.76 6.74 -8.70
N ALA A 78 -20.16 5.67 -8.19
CA ALA A 78 -20.31 5.27 -6.79
C ALA A 78 -19.86 6.39 -5.83
N ILE A 79 -18.65 6.93 -6.02
CA ILE A 79 -18.12 8.05 -5.21
C ILE A 79 -18.98 9.32 -5.34
N ARG A 80 -19.57 9.56 -6.53
CA ARG A 80 -20.40 10.74 -6.76
C ARG A 80 -21.77 10.65 -6.11
N HIS A 81 -22.40 9.48 -6.07
CA HIS A 81 -23.78 9.31 -5.62
C HIS A 81 -23.89 8.76 -4.20
N LYS A 82 -23.08 7.80 -3.80
CA LYS A 82 -23.11 7.19 -2.46
C LYS A 82 -22.32 8.04 -1.43
N LYS A 83 -22.90 9.19 -1.08
CA LYS A 83 -22.23 10.18 -0.20
C LYS A 83 -22.12 9.75 1.25
N ASP A 84 -22.95 8.80 1.66
CA ASP A 84 -22.99 8.21 3.00
C ASP A 84 -22.37 6.80 3.03
N SER A 85 -21.53 6.47 2.03
CA SER A 85 -20.78 5.22 2.05
C SER A 85 -19.58 5.30 2.99
N SER A 86 -19.21 4.15 3.60
CA SER A 86 -18.06 4.04 4.50
C SER A 86 -16.75 4.59 3.88
N ILE A 87 -16.54 4.37 2.57
CA ILE A 87 -15.40 4.91 1.82
C ILE A 87 -15.47 6.45 1.76
N VAL A 88 -16.60 7.02 1.36
CA VAL A 88 -16.72 8.48 1.19
C VAL A 88 -16.67 9.18 2.55
N VAL A 89 -17.35 8.67 3.57
CA VAL A 89 -17.34 9.22 4.93
C VAL A 89 -15.93 9.18 5.51
N GLY A 90 -15.24 8.02 5.46
CA GLY A 90 -13.88 7.88 5.97
C GLY A 90 -12.88 8.81 5.27
N MET A 91 -12.94 8.92 3.95
CA MET A 91 -12.07 9.83 3.19
C MET A 91 -12.33 11.32 3.45
N LYS A 92 -13.59 11.71 3.71
CA LYS A 92 -13.91 13.08 4.14
C LYS A 92 -13.27 13.41 5.48
N LYS A 93 -13.23 12.46 6.43
CA LYS A 93 -12.57 12.65 7.71
C LYS A 93 -11.06 12.90 7.55
N VAL A 94 -10.40 12.19 6.63
CA VAL A 94 -9.00 12.47 6.28
C VAL A 94 -8.86 13.90 5.69
N ARG A 95 -9.72 14.25 4.73
CA ARG A 95 -9.70 15.58 4.10
C ARG A 95 -9.81 16.73 5.09
N TYR A 96 -10.67 16.58 6.10
CA TYR A 96 -10.92 17.63 7.09
C TYR A 96 -9.97 17.56 8.31
N GLY A 97 -9.00 16.65 8.31
CA GLY A 97 -8.05 16.49 9.41
C GLY A 97 -8.66 15.93 10.70
N GLU A 98 -9.83 15.31 10.61
CA GLU A 98 -10.46 14.64 11.74
C GLU A 98 -9.75 13.31 12.06
N VAL A 99 -9.16 12.68 11.04
CA VAL A 99 -8.28 11.51 11.14
C VAL A 99 -7.06 11.69 10.25
N ASP A 100 -5.98 10.97 10.57
CA ASP A 100 -4.69 11.07 9.91
C ASP A 100 -4.58 10.10 8.72
N ALA A 101 -5.35 9.00 8.75
CA ALA A 101 -5.35 7.98 7.71
C ALA A 101 -6.72 7.31 7.52
N PHE A 102 -6.90 6.67 6.36
CA PHE A 102 -8.04 5.82 6.01
C PHE A 102 -7.57 4.48 5.47
N VAL A 103 -8.11 3.38 6.00
CA VAL A 103 -7.81 2.00 5.59
C VAL A 103 -9.07 1.33 5.06
N SER A 104 -9.00 0.71 3.86
CA SER A 104 -10.14 0.03 3.26
C SER A 104 -9.73 -1.19 2.43
N SER A 105 -10.49 -2.27 2.53
CA SER A 105 -10.45 -3.43 1.64
C SER A 105 -11.54 -3.40 0.56
N GLY A 106 -12.35 -2.34 0.50
CA GLY A 106 -13.41 -2.16 -0.47
C GLY A 106 -12.93 -2.00 -1.92
N SER A 107 -13.82 -1.58 -2.82
CA SER A 107 -13.53 -1.40 -4.25
C SER A 107 -12.26 -0.58 -4.50
N THR A 108 -11.24 -1.17 -5.14
CA THR A 108 -9.98 -0.49 -5.47
C THR A 108 -10.23 0.76 -6.30
N GLY A 109 -11.11 0.67 -7.32
CA GLY A 109 -11.45 1.82 -8.14
C GLY A 109 -12.09 2.95 -7.33
N ALA A 110 -12.99 2.64 -6.38
CA ALA A 110 -13.60 3.64 -5.51
C ALA A 110 -12.58 4.28 -4.57
N VAL A 111 -11.65 3.50 -4.01
CA VAL A 111 -10.58 4.01 -3.15
C VAL A 111 -9.65 4.94 -3.93
N LEU A 112 -9.26 4.58 -5.16
CA LEU A 112 -8.42 5.42 -6.02
C LEU A 112 -9.11 6.73 -6.41
N VAL A 113 -10.37 6.66 -6.86
CA VAL A 113 -11.15 7.85 -7.24
C VAL A 113 -11.41 8.74 -6.03
N GLY A 114 -11.82 8.16 -4.90
CA GLY A 114 -12.07 8.90 -3.65
C GLY A 114 -10.79 9.55 -3.12
N GLY A 115 -9.67 8.84 -3.11
CA GLY A 115 -8.37 9.38 -2.72
C GLY A 115 -8.01 10.63 -3.53
N GLN A 116 -8.13 10.56 -4.85
CA GLN A 116 -7.81 11.70 -5.73
C GLN A 116 -8.81 12.86 -5.63
N THR A 117 -10.11 12.58 -5.49
CA THR A 117 -11.17 13.61 -5.60
C THR A 117 -11.63 14.15 -4.24
N ILE A 118 -11.57 13.35 -3.17
CA ILE A 118 -12.00 13.73 -1.82
C ILE A 118 -10.79 14.16 -0.99
N VAL A 119 -9.80 13.27 -0.78
CA VAL A 119 -8.60 13.58 0.02
C VAL A 119 -7.76 14.63 -0.69
N GLY A 120 -7.56 14.46 -1.99
CA GLY A 120 -6.83 15.38 -2.84
C GLY A 120 -5.33 15.12 -2.86
N ARG A 121 -4.69 15.58 -3.93
CA ARG A 121 -3.25 15.40 -4.17
C ARG A 121 -2.41 16.46 -3.46
N ILE A 122 -1.20 16.09 -3.04
CA ILE A 122 -0.15 17.02 -2.63
C ILE A 122 0.16 17.97 -3.80
N LYS A 123 0.46 19.24 -3.49
CA LYS A 123 0.84 20.20 -4.52
C LYS A 123 2.13 19.76 -5.23
N GLY A 124 2.07 19.65 -6.55
CA GLY A 124 3.18 19.18 -7.38
C GLY A 124 3.06 17.70 -7.81
N VAL A 125 2.27 16.88 -7.11
CA VAL A 125 2.01 15.50 -7.51
C VAL A 125 1.05 15.46 -8.69
N GLU A 126 1.50 14.87 -9.80
CA GLU A 126 0.70 14.73 -11.01
C GLU A 126 -0.31 13.58 -10.90
N ARG A 127 0.16 12.43 -10.41
CA ARG A 127 -0.63 11.21 -10.25
C ARG A 127 -0.25 10.45 -8.97
N PRO A 128 -1.17 10.16 -8.07
CA PRO A 128 -0.93 9.29 -6.92
C PRO A 128 -0.80 7.84 -7.37
N PRO A 129 0.32 7.15 -7.08
CA PRO A 129 0.48 5.72 -7.34
C PRO A 129 0.00 4.87 -6.18
N LEU A 130 -0.40 3.62 -6.48
CA LEU A 130 -0.63 2.56 -5.50
C LEU A 130 0.65 1.74 -5.32
N ALA A 131 1.16 1.66 -4.10
CA ALA A 131 2.52 1.19 -3.85
C ALA A 131 2.59 0.09 -2.77
N PRO A 132 2.25 -1.19 -3.08
CA PRO A 132 2.39 -2.30 -2.14
C PRO A 132 3.85 -2.63 -1.86
N LEU A 133 4.12 -3.07 -0.63
CA LEU A 133 5.33 -3.79 -0.28
C LEU A 133 5.21 -5.25 -0.73
N ILE A 134 6.23 -5.76 -1.39
CA ILE A 134 6.33 -7.16 -1.79
C ILE A 134 7.54 -7.82 -1.10
N PRO A 135 7.38 -9.04 -0.55
CA PRO A 135 8.47 -9.74 0.09
C PRO A 135 9.55 -10.10 -0.93
N THR A 136 10.80 -10.05 -0.49
CA THR A 136 11.98 -10.49 -1.24
C THR A 136 12.77 -11.48 -0.40
N LYS A 137 13.85 -12.03 -0.96
CA LYS A 137 14.72 -12.98 -0.28
C LYS A 137 15.23 -12.46 1.08
N ASP A 138 15.61 -11.18 1.14
CA ASP A 138 16.29 -10.59 2.28
C ASP A 138 15.51 -9.42 2.92
N GLY A 139 14.21 -9.29 2.64
CA GLY A 139 13.38 -8.22 3.19
C GLY A 139 12.17 -7.89 2.32
N VAL A 140 12.00 -6.62 1.96
CA VAL A 140 10.89 -6.13 1.14
C VAL A 140 11.35 -5.15 0.08
N SER A 141 10.62 -5.09 -1.03
CA SER A 141 10.70 -4.02 -2.03
C SER A 141 9.35 -3.33 -2.18
N LEU A 142 9.36 -2.03 -2.46
CA LEU A 142 8.17 -1.28 -2.81
C LEU A 142 7.94 -1.36 -4.32
N LEU A 143 6.85 -1.95 -4.75
CA LEU A 143 6.45 -1.98 -6.17
C LEU A 143 5.52 -0.80 -6.45
N ILE A 144 5.91 0.09 -7.36
CA ILE A 144 5.23 1.36 -7.62
C ILE A 144 5.25 1.71 -9.12
N ASP A 145 4.12 1.83 -9.79
CA ASP A 145 2.70 1.79 -9.45
C ASP A 145 2.08 0.40 -9.70
N CYS A 146 1.06 0.02 -8.92
CA CYS A 146 0.40 -1.28 -9.02
C CYS A 146 -1.13 -1.19 -9.27
N GLY A 147 -1.60 -0.27 -10.10
CA GLY A 147 -3.00 -0.27 -10.51
C GLY A 147 -3.73 1.07 -10.49
N ALA A 148 -3.03 2.18 -10.20
CA ALA A 148 -3.65 3.50 -10.21
C ALA A 148 -3.51 4.22 -11.57
N ASN A 149 -2.37 4.09 -12.29
CA ASN A 149 -2.06 4.88 -13.48
C ASN A 149 -1.54 3.99 -14.62
N VAL A 150 -2.44 3.46 -15.44
CA VAL A 150 -2.11 2.59 -16.59
C VAL A 150 -1.37 3.38 -17.67
N ASP A 151 -1.87 4.59 -18.00
CA ASP A 151 -1.25 5.48 -18.99
C ASP A 151 -0.31 6.46 -18.29
N ALA A 152 0.85 5.98 -17.83
CA ALA A 152 1.84 6.82 -17.19
C ALA A 152 2.71 7.57 -18.22
N ARG A 153 3.30 8.69 -17.77
CA ARG A 153 4.29 9.48 -18.50
C ARG A 153 5.63 9.38 -17.79
N PRO A 154 6.75 9.72 -18.45
CA PRO A 154 8.07 9.74 -17.81
C PRO A 154 8.09 10.56 -16.52
N SER A 155 7.44 11.74 -16.50
CA SER A 155 7.34 12.57 -15.29
C SER A 155 6.63 11.88 -14.11
N HIS A 156 5.64 11.02 -14.39
CA HIS A 156 4.97 10.24 -13.34
C HIS A 156 5.92 9.22 -12.72
N LEU A 157 6.68 8.47 -13.54
CA LEU A 157 7.63 7.46 -13.05
C LEU A 157 8.75 8.09 -12.23
N VAL A 158 9.23 9.27 -12.60
CA VAL A 158 10.19 10.04 -11.80
C VAL A 158 9.59 10.43 -10.44
N GLN A 159 8.35 10.91 -10.40
CA GLN A 159 7.68 11.21 -9.14
C GLN A 159 7.43 9.94 -8.30
N PHE A 160 7.11 8.81 -8.94
CA PHE A 160 6.95 7.52 -8.24
C PHE A 160 8.26 7.07 -7.60
N ALA A 161 9.39 7.20 -8.30
CA ALA A 161 10.72 6.92 -7.77
C ALA A 161 11.03 7.75 -6.53
N MET A 162 10.78 9.05 -6.58
CA MET A 162 11.01 9.98 -5.46
C MET A 162 10.10 9.66 -4.27
N MET A 163 8.79 9.49 -4.50
CA MET A 163 7.84 9.16 -3.44
C MET A 163 8.13 7.78 -2.83
N GLY A 164 8.51 6.80 -3.64
CA GLY A 164 8.92 5.47 -3.20
C GLY A 164 10.18 5.53 -2.34
N SER A 165 11.19 6.31 -2.72
CA SER A 165 12.41 6.51 -1.92
C SER A 165 12.10 7.10 -0.55
N ILE A 166 11.29 8.16 -0.49
CA ILE A 166 10.88 8.80 0.77
C ILE A 166 10.14 7.79 1.66
N TYR A 167 9.22 7.01 1.08
CA TYR A 167 8.48 6.00 1.82
C TYR A 167 9.38 4.90 2.38
N MET A 168 10.27 4.34 1.55
CA MET A 168 11.18 3.27 1.98
C MET A 168 12.17 3.75 3.04
N GLU A 169 12.64 4.99 2.95
CA GLU A 169 13.57 5.54 3.92
C GLU A 169 12.90 5.87 5.26
N HIS A 170 11.75 6.52 5.25
CA HIS A 170 11.15 7.05 6.46
C HIS A 170 10.10 6.14 7.11
N VAL A 171 9.41 5.30 6.34
CA VAL A 171 8.39 4.39 6.88
C VAL A 171 8.94 2.99 7.09
N VAL A 172 9.70 2.49 6.12
CA VAL A 172 10.28 1.14 6.18
C VAL A 172 11.66 1.12 6.87
N GLY A 173 12.39 2.26 6.84
CA GLY A 173 13.67 2.42 7.53
C GLY A 173 14.91 2.00 6.72
N ILE A 174 14.77 1.84 5.40
CA ILE A 174 15.88 1.52 4.50
C ILE A 174 16.57 2.81 4.06
N LYS A 175 17.77 3.06 4.60
CA LYS A 175 18.56 4.26 4.28
C LYS A 175 19.05 4.25 2.84
N ASN A 176 18.88 5.37 2.13
CA ASN A 176 19.31 5.56 0.75
C ASN A 176 18.84 4.41 -0.17
N PRO A 177 17.52 4.15 -0.26
CA PRO A 177 16.97 2.99 -0.93
C PRO A 177 17.33 2.97 -2.41
N ARG A 178 17.69 1.80 -2.91
CA ARG A 178 18.04 1.56 -4.32
C ARG A 178 16.78 1.61 -5.17
N VAL A 179 16.77 2.46 -6.20
CA VAL A 179 15.65 2.65 -7.13
C VAL A 179 15.99 2.00 -8.47
N GLY A 180 15.17 1.04 -8.90
CA GLY A 180 15.28 0.43 -10.21
C GLY A 180 14.02 0.59 -11.04
N ILE A 181 14.17 0.75 -12.37
CA ILE A 181 13.04 0.75 -13.31
C ILE A 181 12.86 -0.65 -13.91
N VAL A 182 11.62 -1.15 -13.92
CA VAL A 182 11.31 -2.45 -14.55
C VAL A 182 11.55 -2.38 -16.05
N ASN A 183 12.32 -3.33 -16.57
CA ASN A 183 12.64 -3.41 -17.99
C ASN A 183 12.73 -4.87 -18.44
N ILE A 184 12.84 -5.09 -19.76
CA ILE A 184 13.02 -6.40 -20.40
C ILE A 184 14.48 -6.86 -20.47
N GLY A 185 15.42 -6.06 -20.01
CA GLY A 185 16.86 -6.31 -19.92
C GLY A 185 17.54 -5.17 -19.19
N VAL A 186 18.82 -5.36 -18.84
CA VAL A 186 19.59 -4.40 -18.02
C VAL A 186 20.17 -3.25 -18.81
N GLU A 187 20.23 -3.37 -20.16
CA GLU A 187 20.84 -2.39 -21.04
C GLU A 187 19.94 -1.16 -21.20
N GLU A 188 20.54 0.04 -21.25
CA GLU A 188 19.83 1.33 -21.30
C GLU A 188 18.95 1.50 -22.55
N GLU A 189 19.35 0.91 -23.67
CA GLU A 189 18.62 1.00 -24.96
C GLU A 189 17.44 0.05 -25.05
N LYS A 190 17.28 -0.88 -24.13
CA LYS A 190 16.12 -1.80 -24.09
C LYS A 190 14.88 -1.16 -23.48
N GLY A 191 13.73 -1.77 -23.78
CA GLY A 191 12.43 -1.36 -23.24
C GLY A 191 11.55 -0.65 -24.23
N ASN A 192 10.35 -0.33 -23.76
CA ASN A 192 9.38 0.47 -24.52
C ASN A 192 9.72 1.97 -24.50
N ALA A 193 8.97 2.77 -25.21
CA ALA A 193 9.18 4.23 -25.29
C ALA A 193 9.18 4.88 -23.89
N LEU A 194 8.22 4.51 -23.03
CA LEU A 194 8.11 5.06 -21.68
C LEU A 194 9.39 4.82 -20.86
N VAL A 195 9.92 3.59 -20.88
CA VAL A 195 11.15 3.24 -20.15
C VAL A 195 12.35 4.00 -20.69
N LYS A 196 12.52 4.03 -22.01
CA LYS A 196 13.63 4.74 -22.69
C LYS A 196 13.63 6.25 -22.41
N GLU A 197 12.45 6.86 -22.38
CA GLU A 197 12.32 8.28 -22.05
C GLU A 197 12.50 8.57 -20.55
N THR A 198 12.13 7.62 -19.68
CA THR A 198 12.22 7.78 -18.23
C THR A 198 13.64 7.53 -17.70
N TYR A 199 14.36 6.57 -18.27
CA TYR A 199 15.67 6.13 -17.79
C TYR A 199 16.67 7.29 -17.60
N PRO A 200 16.93 8.17 -18.59
CA PRO A 200 17.85 9.29 -18.40
C PRO A 200 17.38 10.27 -17.30
N LEU A 201 16.06 10.46 -17.17
CA LEU A 201 15.51 11.34 -16.14
C LEU A 201 15.73 10.81 -14.72
N LEU A 202 15.69 9.49 -14.54
CA LEU A 202 16.02 8.84 -13.26
C LEU A 202 17.51 8.86 -12.99
N LYS A 203 18.35 8.63 -14.00
CA LYS A 203 19.81 8.60 -13.92
C LYS A 203 20.39 9.96 -13.52
N GLU A 204 19.80 11.04 -14.01
CA GLU A 204 20.19 12.41 -13.72
C GLU A 204 19.55 12.99 -12.44
N ASN A 205 18.67 12.25 -11.77
CA ASN A 205 17.95 12.73 -10.61
C ASN A 205 18.79 12.59 -9.32
N PRO A 206 19.27 13.69 -8.72
CA PRO A 206 20.14 13.65 -7.55
C PRO A 206 19.41 13.28 -6.24
N TYR A 207 18.07 13.19 -6.26
CA TYR A 207 17.24 12.90 -5.08
C TYR A 207 16.92 11.42 -4.90
N ILE A 208 17.46 10.54 -5.75
CA ILE A 208 17.24 9.10 -5.67
C ILE A 208 18.57 8.34 -5.91
N ASN A 209 18.69 7.17 -5.33
CA ASN A 209 19.78 6.24 -5.59
C ASN A 209 19.41 5.29 -6.74
N PHE A 210 19.50 5.78 -7.98
CA PHE A 210 19.10 5.02 -9.14
C PHE A 210 20.15 3.95 -9.49
N VAL A 211 19.72 2.68 -9.55
CA VAL A 211 20.59 1.51 -9.83
C VAL A 211 20.40 0.94 -11.26
N GLY A 212 19.57 1.58 -12.09
CA GLY A 212 19.38 1.20 -13.49
C GLY A 212 18.13 0.36 -13.73
N SER A 213 18.13 -0.36 -14.86
CA SER A 213 17.05 -1.29 -15.25
C SER A 213 17.13 -2.59 -14.47
N ILE A 214 15.97 -3.12 -14.08
CA ILE A 214 15.83 -4.42 -13.43
C ILE A 214 14.85 -5.31 -14.21
N GLU A 215 15.20 -6.57 -14.40
CA GLU A 215 14.28 -7.56 -14.95
C GLU A 215 13.34 -8.08 -13.85
N ALA A 216 12.10 -8.39 -14.22
CA ALA A 216 11.09 -8.84 -13.25
C ALA A 216 11.51 -10.10 -12.46
N ARG A 217 12.36 -10.97 -13.04
CA ARG A 217 12.91 -12.17 -12.35
C ARG A 217 13.86 -11.83 -11.20
N GLU A 218 14.43 -10.63 -11.18
CA GLU A 218 15.38 -10.21 -10.15
C GLU A 218 14.68 -9.51 -8.95
N ILE A 219 13.37 -9.17 -9.09
CA ILE A 219 12.58 -8.57 -8.01
C ILE A 219 12.57 -9.45 -6.76
N PRO A 220 12.28 -10.78 -6.85
CA PRO A 220 12.31 -11.66 -5.67
C PRO A 220 13.69 -11.74 -4.98
N ASN A 221 14.77 -11.43 -5.71
CA ASN A 221 16.14 -11.40 -5.19
C ASN A 221 16.48 -10.07 -4.50
N GLY A 222 15.59 -9.08 -4.49
CA GLY A 222 15.84 -7.76 -3.91
C GLY A 222 16.82 -6.91 -4.73
N ALA A 223 16.73 -6.94 -6.07
CA ALA A 223 17.58 -6.15 -6.96
C ALA A 223 17.46 -4.64 -6.72
N ALA A 224 16.30 -4.16 -6.31
CA ALA A 224 16.06 -2.79 -5.88
C ALA A 224 15.08 -2.75 -4.70
N ASP A 225 15.18 -1.69 -3.89
CA ASP A 225 14.30 -1.45 -2.75
C ASP A 225 13.01 -0.72 -3.19
N VAL A 226 13.10 0.08 -4.26
CA VAL A 226 11.97 0.72 -4.95
C VAL A 226 11.97 0.25 -6.40
N VAL A 227 10.91 -0.45 -6.79
CA VAL A 227 10.71 -1.05 -8.12
C VAL A 227 9.70 -0.22 -8.87
N VAL A 228 10.17 0.61 -9.83
CA VAL A 228 9.35 1.60 -10.55
C VAL A 228 8.83 1.02 -11.86
N CYS A 229 7.54 1.15 -12.08
CA CYS A 229 6.86 0.80 -13.33
C CYS A 229 5.54 1.58 -13.47
N GLU A 230 4.87 1.47 -14.60
CA GLU A 230 3.49 1.92 -14.72
C GLU A 230 2.51 0.84 -14.19
N ALA A 231 1.25 1.24 -13.97
CA ALA A 231 0.30 0.42 -13.23
C ALA A 231 -0.08 -0.91 -13.90
N PHE A 232 -0.04 -1.02 -15.23
CA PHE A 232 -0.34 -2.29 -15.90
C PHE A 232 0.76 -3.32 -15.61
N VAL A 233 2.02 -2.95 -15.83
CA VAL A 233 3.18 -3.81 -15.54
C VAL A 233 3.22 -4.15 -14.05
N GLY A 234 3.05 -3.16 -13.17
CA GLY A 234 3.07 -3.39 -11.73
C GLY A 234 1.96 -4.32 -11.25
N ASN A 235 0.75 -4.16 -11.76
CA ASN A 235 -0.36 -5.05 -11.41
C ASN A 235 -0.15 -6.49 -11.95
N VAL A 236 0.42 -6.64 -13.14
CA VAL A 236 0.79 -7.96 -13.70
C VAL A 236 1.85 -8.64 -12.81
N ILE A 237 2.91 -7.91 -12.44
CA ILE A 237 3.95 -8.42 -11.54
C ILE A 237 3.34 -8.85 -10.21
N LEU A 238 2.56 -7.98 -9.56
CA LEU A 238 1.94 -8.24 -8.27
C LEU A 238 1.06 -9.49 -8.31
N LYS A 239 0.15 -9.58 -9.28
CA LYS A 239 -0.79 -10.71 -9.41
C LYS A 239 -0.10 -12.02 -9.75
N LEU A 240 0.93 -11.98 -10.60
CA LEU A 240 1.74 -13.15 -10.89
C LEU A 240 2.51 -13.61 -9.65
N TYR A 241 3.12 -12.68 -8.91
CA TYR A 241 3.86 -12.94 -7.68
C TYR A 241 2.98 -13.61 -6.62
N GLU A 242 1.80 -13.04 -6.35
CA GLU A 242 0.78 -13.61 -5.46
C GLU A 242 0.35 -15.02 -5.92
N GLY A 243 0.04 -15.19 -7.20
CA GLY A 243 -0.45 -16.44 -7.77
C GLY A 243 0.60 -17.56 -7.74
N VAL A 244 1.84 -17.27 -8.09
CA VAL A 244 2.95 -18.25 -8.04
C VAL A 244 3.24 -18.65 -6.59
N GLY A 245 3.30 -17.70 -5.66
CA GLY A 245 3.49 -17.97 -4.24
C GLY A 245 2.41 -18.89 -3.67
N ALA A 246 1.14 -18.57 -3.89
CA ALA A 246 0.01 -19.37 -3.43
C ALA A 246 0.03 -20.80 -4.03
N THR A 247 0.33 -20.92 -5.32
CA THR A 247 0.40 -22.21 -6.03
C THR A 247 1.55 -23.06 -5.48
N LEU A 248 2.74 -22.49 -5.26
CA LEU A 248 3.89 -23.19 -4.72
C LEU A 248 3.61 -23.72 -3.30
N ILE A 249 3.07 -22.88 -2.43
CA ILE A 249 2.69 -23.25 -1.05
C ILE A 249 1.66 -24.41 -1.09
N SER A 250 0.65 -24.32 -1.96
CA SER A 250 -0.36 -25.36 -2.13
C SER A 250 0.25 -26.69 -2.59
N LYS A 251 1.18 -26.66 -3.55
CA LYS A 251 1.87 -27.85 -4.06
C LYS A 251 2.78 -28.49 -3.01
N VAL A 252 3.52 -27.69 -2.25
CA VAL A 252 4.34 -28.17 -1.13
C VAL A 252 3.45 -28.86 -0.07
N LYS A 253 2.34 -28.21 0.33
CA LYS A 253 1.38 -28.80 1.27
C LYS A 253 0.79 -30.11 0.74
N GLN A 254 0.41 -30.17 -0.53
CA GLN A 254 -0.09 -31.39 -1.17
C GLN A 254 0.95 -32.52 -1.13
N GLY A 255 2.20 -32.23 -1.51
CA GLY A 255 3.30 -33.21 -1.47
C GLY A 255 3.56 -33.75 -0.05
N MET A 256 3.52 -32.87 0.96
CA MET A 256 3.67 -33.27 2.35
C MET A 256 2.57 -34.17 2.89
N MET A 257 1.40 -34.22 2.24
CA MET A 257 0.25 -35.01 2.68
C MET A 257 0.10 -36.35 1.95
N THR A 258 1.04 -36.74 1.06
CA THR A 258 0.92 -37.92 0.18
C THR A 258 1.15 -39.23 0.89
N SER A 259 1.97 -39.31 1.93
CA SER A 259 2.28 -40.55 2.65
C SER A 259 2.36 -40.34 4.16
N LEU A 260 2.31 -41.39 4.94
CA LEU A 260 2.47 -41.32 6.41
C LEU A 260 3.85 -40.74 6.78
N ARG A 261 4.90 -41.15 6.08
CA ARG A 261 6.27 -40.64 6.30
C ARG A 261 6.33 -39.12 6.03
N SER A 262 5.74 -38.66 4.91
CA SER A 262 5.70 -37.23 4.55
C SER A 262 4.89 -36.43 5.58
N LYS A 263 3.79 -36.96 6.09
CA LYS A 263 2.99 -36.31 7.16
C LYS A 263 3.77 -36.16 8.46
N ILE A 264 4.52 -37.19 8.87
CA ILE A 264 5.38 -37.12 10.07
C ILE A 264 6.50 -36.09 9.84
N GLY A 265 7.17 -36.10 8.68
CA GLY A 265 8.16 -35.11 8.31
C GLY A 265 7.58 -33.69 8.31
N ALA A 266 6.39 -33.49 7.75
CA ALA A 266 5.69 -32.22 7.74
C ALA A 266 5.41 -31.69 9.17
N LEU A 267 5.02 -32.58 10.10
CA LEU A 267 4.80 -32.18 11.50
C LEU A 267 6.10 -31.67 12.15
N LEU A 268 7.22 -32.33 11.88
CA LEU A 268 8.53 -31.95 12.44
C LEU A 268 9.05 -30.62 11.87
N VAL A 269 8.87 -30.37 10.57
CA VAL A 269 9.36 -29.13 9.92
C VAL A 269 8.34 -27.98 10.00
N LYS A 270 7.12 -28.21 10.46
CA LYS A 270 6.04 -27.22 10.50
C LYS A 270 6.41 -25.90 11.17
N PRO A 271 7.12 -25.86 12.31
CA PRO A 271 7.51 -24.58 12.95
C PRO A 271 8.43 -23.75 12.05
N ALA A 272 9.50 -24.36 11.52
CA ALA A 272 10.45 -23.69 10.63
C ALA A 272 9.80 -23.24 9.32
N LEU A 273 8.97 -24.10 8.72
CA LEU A 273 8.23 -23.74 7.50
C LEU A 273 7.25 -22.58 7.74
N LYS A 274 6.57 -22.55 8.89
CA LYS A 274 5.66 -21.46 9.25
C LYS A 274 6.40 -20.13 9.37
N GLU A 275 7.58 -20.11 9.97
CA GLU A 275 8.42 -18.93 10.10
C GLU A 275 8.91 -18.44 8.73
N THR A 276 9.44 -19.34 7.91
CA THR A 276 9.85 -19.04 6.54
C THR A 276 8.69 -18.50 5.69
N LEU A 277 7.50 -19.13 5.74
CA LEU A 277 6.34 -18.66 4.98
C LEU A 277 5.81 -17.31 5.47
N LYS A 278 5.97 -17.02 6.77
CA LYS A 278 5.59 -15.72 7.33
C LYS A 278 6.41 -14.57 6.74
N SER A 279 7.69 -14.77 6.48
CA SER A 279 8.54 -13.75 5.84
C SER A 279 8.13 -13.44 4.39
N PHE A 280 7.42 -14.35 3.72
CA PHE A 280 6.85 -14.17 2.38
C PHE A 280 5.37 -13.77 2.37
N ASP A 281 4.77 -13.54 3.54
CA ASP A 281 3.37 -13.13 3.64
C ASP A 281 3.26 -11.60 3.57
N ALA A 282 2.75 -11.09 2.44
CA ALA A 282 2.56 -9.65 2.23
C ALA A 282 1.67 -9.01 3.31
N SER A 283 0.76 -9.78 3.95
CA SER A 283 -0.11 -9.29 5.02
C SER A 283 0.65 -8.83 6.28
N GLU A 284 1.89 -9.30 6.47
CA GLU A 284 2.75 -8.86 7.58
C GLU A 284 3.24 -7.42 7.40
N TYR A 285 3.23 -6.90 6.17
CA TYR A 285 3.69 -5.54 5.84
C TYR A 285 2.54 -4.53 5.70
N GLY A 286 1.30 -4.96 5.87
CA GLY A 286 0.11 -4.13 5.74
C GLY A 286 -0.36 -3.95 4.29
N GLY A 287 -1.26 -2.99 4.09
CA GLY A 287 -1.82 -2.69 2.78
C GLY A 287 -0.95 -1.78 1.91
N ALA A 288 -1.39 -1.57 0.68
CA ALA A 288 -0.75 -0.68 -0.29
C ALA A 288 -1.14 0.78 -0.02
N PRO A 289 -0.22 1.68 0.33
CA PRO A 289 -0.50 3.09 0.43
C PRO A 289 -0.72 3.71 -0.95
N LEU A 290 -1.65 4.65 -1.02
CA LEU A 290 -1.82 5.55 -2.16
C LEU A 290 -0.97 6.81 -1.90
N LEU A 291 0.25 6.81 -2.42
CA LEU A 291 1.21 7.87 -2.17
C LEU A 291 0.87 9.16 -2.93
N GLY A 292 1.32 10.30 -2.43
CA GLY A 292 1.10 11.60 -3.09
C GLY A 292 -0.26 12.25 -2.81
N LEU A 293 -1.03 11.74 -1.85
CA LEU A 293 -2.23 12.37 -1.31
C LEU A 293 -1.92 13.25 -0.09
N LYS A 294 -2.77 14.23 0.19
CA LYS A 294 -2.64 15.13 1.36
C LYS A 294 -2.80 14.42 2.70
N GLY A 295 -3.39 13.22 2.72
CA GLY A 295 -3.50 12.34 3.86
C GLY A 295 -3.37 10.89 3.43
N LEU A 296 -3.01 10.00 4.34
CA LEU A 296 -2.75 8.60 4.02
C LEU A 296 -4.06 7.86 3.72
N VAL A 297 -4.07 7.18 2.59
CA VAL A 297 -5.09 6.19 2.21
C VAL A 297 -4.38 4.87 1.95
N VAL A 298 -4.77 3.83 2.67
CA VAL A 298 -4.21 2.48 2.54
C VAL A 298 -5.27 1.54 1.98
N LYS A 299 -4.94 0.87 0.88
CA LYS A 299 -5.76 -0.16 0.26
C LYS A 299 -5.26 -1.54 0.63
N THR A 300 -6.07 -2.34 1.29
CA THR A 300 -5.80 -3.76 1.53
C THR A 300 -6.49 -4.64 0.49
N HIS A 301 -6.12 -5.90 0.38
CA HIS A 301 -6.76 -6.82 -0.56
C HIS A 301 -8.24 -7.04 -0.19
N GLY A 302 -9.12 -7.35 -1.18
CA GLY A 302 -10.53 -7.64 -0.90
C GLY A 302 -10.73 -8.81 0.08
N SER A 303 -9.85 -9.80 0.03
CA SER A 303 -9.85 -10.98 0.92
C SER A 303 -8.98 -10.81 2.17
N SER A 304 -8.58 -9.59 2.54
CA SER A 304 -7.74 -9.31 3.71
C SER A 304 -8.34 -9.84 5.01
N LYS A 305 -7.46 -10.36 5.85
CA LYS A 305 -7.78 -10.83 7.20
C LYS A 305 -7.37 -9.80 8.25
N ALA A 306 -7.75 -10.02 9.50
CA ALA A 306 -7.49 -9.13 10.63
C ALA A 306 -6.01 -8.73 10.74
N ASN A 307 -5.07 -9.64 10.51
CA ASN A 307 -3.64 -9.35 10.55
C ASN A 307 -3.22 -8.24 9.56
N GLU A 308 -3.73 -8.27 8.32
CA GLU A 308 -3.43 -7.24 7.32
C GLU A 308 -4.06 -5.89 7.70
N PHE A 309 -5.29 -5.86 8.21
CA PHE A 309 -5.90 -4.64 8.75
C PHE A 309 -5.11 -4.08 9.92
N LYS A 310 -4.73 -4.92 10.90
CA LYS A 310 -3.89 -4.53 12.02
C LYS A 310 -2.60 -3.87 11.54
N ASN A 311 -1.86 -4.54 10.66
CA ASN A 311 -0.58 -4.05 10.16
C ASN A 311 -0.73 -2.79 9.32
N SER A 312 -1.82 -2.67 8.53
CA SER A 312 -2.16 -1.45 7.79
C SER A 312 -2.45 -0.26 8.71
N ILE A 313 -3.10 -0.50 9.83
CA ILE A 313 -3.37 0.54 10.85
C ILE A 313 -2.07 0.95 11.55
N LEU A 314 -1.24 -0.01 11.93
CA LEU A 314 0.06 0.26 12.58
C LEU A 314 1.04 0.99 11.65
N GLN A 315 1.03 0.69 10.35
CA GLN A 315 1.79 1.40 9.32
C GLN A 315 1.46 2.91 9.28
N CYS A 316 0.22 3.29 9.60
CA CYS A 316 -0.21 4.69 9.62
C CYS A 316 0.53 5.51 10.69
N ILE A 317 1.07 4.88 11.73
CA ILE A 317 1.82 5.55 12.80
C ILE A 317 3.09 6.18 12.21
N SER A 318 3.96 5.36 11.63
CA SER A 318 5.23 5.84 11.05
C SER A 318 4.98 6.87 9.94
N PHE A 319 3.97 6.66 9.09
CA PHE A 319 3.63 7.60 8.04
C PHE A 319 3.22 8.97 8.58
N SER A 320 2.45 9.01 9.67
CA SER A 320 2.00 10.24 10.31
C SER A 320 3.14 10.94 11.08
N GLU A 321 3.88 10.19 11.91
CA GLU A 321 5.00 10.72 12.71
C GLU A 321 6.10 11.29 11.82
N GLU A 322 6.41 10.65 10.68
CA GLU A 322 7.42 11.07 9.72
C GLU A 322 6.95 12.18 8.75
N LYS A 323 5.69 12.61 8.84
CA LYS A 323 5.12 13.70 8.04
C LYS A 323 5.37 13.51 6.53
N ILE A 324 5.12 12.30 6.03
CA ILE A 324 5.43 11.92 4.64
C ILE A 324 4.86 12.88 3.59
N PRO A 325 3.60 13.39 3.69
CA PRO A 325 3.09 14.35 2.72
C PRO A 325 3.94 15.63 2.60
N GLN A 326 4.46 16.14 3.70
CA GLN A 326 5.31 17.34 3.73
C GLN A 326 6.66 17.06 3.06
N LYS A 327 7.32 15.96 3.41
CA LYS A 327 8.59 15.53 2.79
C LYS A 327 8.45 15.36 1.26
N VAL A 328 7.37 14.70 0.82
CA VAL A 328 7.06 14.56 -0.62
C VAL A 328 6.90 15.92 -1.29
N GLN A 329 6.17 16.85 -0.67
CA GLN A 329 5.98 18.20 -1.23
C GLN A 329 7.29 18.97 -1.36
N GLU A 330 8.14 18.93 -0.34
CA GLU A 330 9.44 19.60 -0.31
C GLU A 330 10.38 19.05 -1.38
N HIS A 331 10.57 17.74 -1.43
CA HIS A 331 11.46 17.10 -2.41
C HIS A 331 11.00 17.32 -3.85
N LEU A 332 9.69 17.30 -4.13
CA LEU A 332 9.19 17.59 -5.47
C LEU A 332 9.37 19.06 -5.87
N ALA A 333 9.26 19.99 -4.92
CA ALA A 333 9.52 21.41 -5.16
C ALA A 333 10.99 21.65 -5.48
N ASP A 334 11.90 21.07 -4.71
CA ASP A 334 13.35 21.17 -4.90
C ASP A 334 13.79 20.58 -6.25
N TYR A 335 13.26 19.40 -6.60
CA TYR A 335 13.52 18.78 -7.91
C TYR A 335 13.04 19.66 -9.07
N LYS A 336 11.86 20.25 -8.94
CA LYS A 336 11.34 21.16 -9.99
C LYS A 336 12.22 22.39 -10.13
N SER A 337 12.59 23.03 -9.03
CA SER A 337 13.44 24.23 -9.02
C SER A 337 14.82 23.96 -9.61
N SER A 338 15.42 22.82 -9.28
CA SER A 338 16.73 22.42 -9.84
C SER A 338 16.68 22.20 -11.35
N ARG A 339 15.58 21.65 -11.87
CA ARG A 339 15.39 21.45 -13.33
C ARG A 339 15.09 22.74 -14.08
N GLU A 340 14.40 23.69 -13.48
CA GLU A 340 14.17 25.02 -14.04
C GLU A 340 15.49 25.78 -14.14
N ALA A 341 16.29 25.82 -13.06
CA ALA A 341 17.60 26.44 -13.06
C ALA A 341 18.57 25.86 -14.10
N ALA A 342 18.53 24.54 -14.32
CA ALA A 342 19.35 23.88 -15.33
C ALA A 342 18.93 24.21 -16.79
N LYS A 343 17.67 24.59 -17.01
CA LYS A 343 17.18 25.03 -18.32
C LYS A 343 17.51 26.50 -18.62
N ASP A 344 17.52 27.36 -17.59
CA ASP A 344 17.79 28.79 -17.73
C ASP A 344 19.30 29.11 -17.78
N GLY A 345 20.16 28.11 -17.46
CA GLY A 345 21.61 28.24 -17.52
C GLY A 345 22.25 27.73 -18.83
N VAL A 346 21.43 27.32 -19.83
CA VAL A 346 21.82 26.94 -21.19
C VAL A 346 21.31 27.96 -22.17
#